data_f516b85840c22eab837c9c9936e086c6
#
_entry.id   f516b85840c22eab837c9c9936e086c6
#
_cell.length_a   1.000
_cell.length_b   1.000
_cell.length_c   1.000
_cell.angle_alpha   90.00
_cell.angle_beta   90.00
_cell.angle_gamma   90.00
#
_symmetry.space_group_name_H-M   'P 1'
#
loop_
_entity.id
_entity.type
_entity.pdbx_description
1 polymer ?
#
loop_
_entity_poly.entity_id
_entity_poly.type
_entity_poly.pdbx_seq_one_letter_code
_entity_poly.pdbx_strand_id
1 'polypeptide(L)'
;MEADSSRMPASEFQKIINDSIYPATGSQRGYNNLLVAIEECAELIESFGEYVSGKEKSKYGVYEELTDVYLAQHYVMDILGIDEKNIQLNTKHMTEIDVLVALSKLQFSLAKYMRKAESLLWQEKNQMVQQITEDLSGVKQSLLFIQGYMMMTKEELFKSINVIMDRQKNRNELQDPLGLQEDTE
;
A
#
# COMPACT_ATOMS: atom_id res chain seq x y z
N MET A 1 34.24 7.10 -3.79
CA MET A 1 32.91 6.63 -4.19
C MET A 1 31.96 7.73 -3.77
N GLU A 2 31.57 8.57 -4.69
CA GLU A 2 30.54 9.56 -4.44
C GLU A 2 29.22 8.80 -4.30
N ALA A 3 28.51 9.04 -3.22
CA ALA A 3 27.17 8.50 -3.05
C ALA A 3 26.31 9.08 -4.19
N ASP A 4 25.68 8.21 -4.96
CA ASP A 4 24.77 8.60 -6.03
C ASP A 4 23.64 9.45 -5.44
N SER A 5 23.77 10.78 -5.62
CA SER A 5 22.84 11.78 -5.09
C SER A 5 21.45 11.73 -5.74
N SER A 6 21.25 10.85 -6.73
CA SER A 6 19.98 10.70 -7.44
C SER A 6 18.99 9.80 -6.69
N ARG A 7 19.47 8.99 -5.73
CA ARG A 7 18.62 8.03 -5.00
C ARG A 7 17.90 8.70 -3.83
N MET A 8 16.59 8.67 -3.86
CA MET A 8 15.76 9.20 -2.77
C MET A 8 15.89 8.33 -1.50
N PRO A 9 16.17 8.93 -0.32
CA PRO A 9 16.16 8.20 0.94
C PRO A 9 14.78 7.60 1.27
N ALA A 10 14.74 6.43 1.88
CA ALA A 10 13.48 5.76 2.26
C ALA A 10 12.59 6.63 3.16
N SER A 11 13.18 7.42 4.06
CA SER A 11 12.45 8.36 4.92
C SER A 11 11.81 9.51 4.15
N GLU A 12 12.45 9.99 3.09
CA GLU A 12 11.91 11.04 2.23
C GLU A 12 10.77 10.49 1.37
N PHE A 13 10.92 9.28 0.83
CA PHE A 13 9.87 8.56 0.11
C PHE A 13 8.60 8.45 0.96
N GLN A 14 8.72 7.91 2.16
CA GLN A 14 7.60 7.76 3.08
C GLN A 14 6.94 9.08 3.44
N LYS A 15 7.74 10.13 3.70
CA LYS A 15 7.22 11.46 4.01
C LYS A 15 6.41 12.04 2.84
N ILE A 16 6.92 11.95 1.61
CA ILE A 16 6.23 12.49 0.43
C ILE A 16 4.87 11.81 0.25
N ILE A 17 4.82 10.47 0.37
CA ILE A 17 3.55 9.74 0.24
C ILE A 17 2.58 10.14 1.36
N ASN A 18 3.00 10.13 2.61
CA ASN A 18 2.14 10.51 3.74
C ASN A 18 1.59 11.93 3.58
N ASP A 19 2.44 12.89 3.18
CA ASP A 19 2.03 14.29 3.03
C ASP A 19 1.11 14.52 1.82
N SER A 20 1.21 13.70 0.77
CA SER A 20 0.50 13.90 -0.50
C SER A 20 -0.79 13.08 -0.60
N ILE A 21 -0.77 11.83 -0.14
CA ILE A 21 -1.86 10.87 -0.39
C ILE A 21 -2.81 10.78 0.80
N TYR A 22 -2.28 10.68 2.01
CA TYR A 22 -3.09 10.45 3.21
C TYR A 22 -4.20 11.52 3.44
N PRO A 23 -3.94 12.83 3.27
CA PRO A 23 -4.98 13.84 3.46
C PRO A 23 -6.13 13.79 2.44
N ALA A 24 -5.85 13.24 1.25
CA ALA A 24 -6.82 13.24 0.14
C ALA A 24 -7.79 12.05 0.17
N THR A 25 -7.48 11.02 0.94
CA THR A 25 -8.19 9.74 0.85
C THR A 25 -9.28 9.54 1.89
N GLY A 26 -9.45 10.46 2.82
CA GLY A 26 -10.49 10.50 3.85
C GLY A 26 -11.17 9.15 4.14
N SER A 27 -10.97 8.61 5.30
CA SER A 27 -11.40 7.30 5.75
C SER A 27 -12.88 7.05 5.53
N GLN A 28 -13.32 6.41 4.47
CA GLN A 28 -14.77 6.21 4.41
C GLN A 28 -15.33 4.88 3.96
N ARG A 29 -14.59 3.81 3.70
CA ARG A 29 -15.31 2.63 3.20
C ARG A 29 -14.83 1.29 3.71
N GLY A 30 -14.93 1.05 5.02
CA GLY A 30 -14.98 -0.25 5.67
C GLY A 30 -14.36 -1.46 4.91
N TYR A 31 -15.10 -2.53 4.82
CA TYR A 31 -14.67 -3.79 4.21
C TYR A 31 -14.20 -3.69 2.75
N ASN A 32 -14.76 -2.77 1.95
CA ASN A 32 -14.37 -2.63 0.54
C ASN A 32 -12.89 -2.21 0.41
N ASN A 33 -12.37 -1.41 1.35
CA ASN A 33 -10.97 -0.99 1.31
C ASN A 33 -9.99 -2.13 1.67
N LEU A 34 -10.44 -3.14 2.43
CA LEU A 34 -9.64 -4.36 2.64
C LEU A 34 -9.57 -5.21 1.36
N LEU A 35 -10.66 -5.25 0.56
CA LEU A 35 -10.63 -5.89 -0.76
C LEU A 35 -9.68 -5.16 -1.71
N VAL A 36 -9.73 -3.82 -1.74
CA VAL A 36 -8.79 -3.01 -2.52
C VAL A 36 -7.35 -3.33 -2.11
N ALA A 37 -7.04 -3.41 -0.82
CA ALA A 37 -5.69 -3.75 -0.38
C ALA A 37 -5.23 -5.15 -0.83
N ILE A 38 -6.15 -6.11 -0.94
CA ILE A 38 -5.86 -7.44 -1.52
C ILE A 38 -5.57 -7.33 -3.01
N GLU A 39 -6.36 -6.55 -3.75
CA GLU A 39 -6.22 -6.31 -5.18
C GLU A 39 -4.87 -5.63 -5.49
N GLU A 40 -4.58 -4.50 -4.85
CA GLU A 40 -3.33 -3.75 -5.07
C GLU A 40 -2.08 -4.60 -4.75
N CYS A 41 -2.13 -5.44 -3.71
CA CYS A 41 -1.05 -6.38 -3.45
C CYS A 41 -0.89 -7.42 -4.59
N ALA A 42 -1.98 -7.87 -5.23
CA ALA A 42 -1.91 -8.81 -6.35
C ALA A 42 -1.30 -8.13 -7.59
N GLU A 43 -1.71 -6.92 -7.89
CA GLU A 43 -1.20 -6.13 -9.01
C GLU A 43 0.29 -5.80 -8.85
N LEU A 44 0.73 -5.47 -7.64
CA LEU A 44 2.16 -5.28 -7.37
C LEU A 44 2.96 -6.59 -7.47
N ILE A 45 2.41 -7.72 -7.04
CA ILE A 45 3.05 -9.04 -7.23
C ILE A 45 3.24 -9.33 -8.72
N GLU A 46 2.21 -9.10 -9.53
CA GLU A 46 2.25 -9.32 -10.97
C GLU A 46 3.28 -8.40 -11.65
N SER A 47 3.14 -7.09 -11.48
CA SER A 47 3.98 -6.08 -12.13
C SER A 47 5.46 -6.21 -11.73
N PHE A 48 5.74 -6.38 -10.43
CA PHE A 48 7.11 -6.58 -9.96
C PHE A 48 7.68 -7.94 -10.41
N GLY A 49 6.89 -9.00 -10.36
CA GLY A 49 7.29 -10.33 -10.84
C GLY A 49 7.61 -10.35 -12.34
N GLU A 50 6.84 -9.66 -13.16
CA GLU A 50 7.11 -9.51 -14.60
C GLU A 50 8.37 -8.69 -14.87
N TYR A 51 8.57 -7.61 -14.10
CA TYR A 51 9.79 -6.79 -14.19
C TYR A 51 11.05 -7.61 -13.85
N VAL A 52 11.04 -8.31 -12.71
CA VAL A 52 12.18 -9.13 -12.24
C VAL A 52 12.47 -10.29 -13.21
N SER A 53 11.42 -10.89 -13.80
CA SER A 53 11.59 -11.98 -14.78
C SER A 53 12.02 -11.50 -16.17
N GLY A 54 12.10 -10.18 -16.39
CA GLY A 54 12.48 -9.56 -17.67
C GLY A 54 11.40 -9.61 -18.75
N LYS A 55 10.16 -9.96 -18.39
CA LYS A 55 9.00 -9.90 -19.30
C LYS A 55 8.58 -8.46 -19.55
N GLU A 56 8.53 -7.64 -18.50
CA GLU A 56 8.26 -6.22 -18.60
C GLU A 56 9.55 -5.41 -18.42
N LYS A 57 9.75 -4.41 -19.27
CA LYS A 57 10.90 -3.51 -19.21
C LYS A 57 10.58 -2.14 -18.63
N SER A 58 9.30 -1.79 -18.58
CA SER A 58 8.85 -0.52 -18.04
C SER A 58 8.83 -0.57 -16.51
N LYS A 59 9.40 0.43 -15.89
CA LYS A 59 9.34 0.62 -14.44
C LYS A 59 8.00 1.23 -13.99
N TYR A 60 7.28 1.86 -14.91
CA TYR A 60 6.12 2.71 -14.57
C TYR A 60 4.99 1.91 -13.94
N GLY A 61 4.66 0.73 -14.45
CA GLY A 61 3.64 -0.13 -13.86
C GLY A 61 3.97 -0.48 -12.41
N VAL A 62 5.22 -0.90 -12.15
CA VAL A 62 5.66 -1.21 -10.77
C VAL A 62 5.59 0.01 -9.86
N TYR A 63 5.89 1.21 -10.34
CA TYR A 63 5.82 2.43 -9.54
C TYR A 63 4.39 2.83 -9.19
N GLU A 64 3.45 2.65 -10.13
CA GLU A 64 2.03 2.89 -9.89
C GLU A 64 1.52 1.92 -8.81
N GLU A 65 1.69 0.61 -9.01
CA GLU A 65 1.23 -0.41 -8.06
C GLU A 65 1.91 -0.29 -6.68
N LEU A 66 3.19 0.06 -6.64
CA LEU A 66 3.90 0.33 -5.38
C LEU A 66 3.22 1.46 -4.59
N THR A 67 2.80 2.51 -5.29
CA THR A 67 2.15 3.66 -4.66
C THR A 67 0.72 3.31 -4.23
N ASP A 68 -0.02 2.53 -5.02
CA ASP A 68 -1.37 2.05 -4.67
C ASP A 68 -1.34 1.11 -3.45
N VAL A 69 -0.38 0.17 -3.37
CA VAL A 69 -0.18 -0.65 -2.16
C VAL A 69 0.17 0.21 -0.94
N TYR A 70 1.00 1.25 -1.13
CA TYR A 70 1.34 2.14 -0.03
C TYR A 70 0.11 2.86 0.53
N LEU A 71 -0.77 3.33 -0.34
CA LEU A 71 -2.05 3.91 0.04
C LEU A 71 -2.96 2.88 0.72
N ALA A 72 -3.07 1.70 0.13
CA ALA A 72 -3.92 0.62 0.65
C ALA A 72 -3.52 0.19 2.08
N GLN A 73 -2.22 0.22 2.43
CA GLN A 73 -1.78 -0.02 3.80
C GLN A 73 -2.40 0.95 4.81
N HIS A 74 -2.50 2.24 4.47
CA HIS A 74 -3.13 3.23 5.36
C HIS A 74 -4.61 2.92 5.57
N TYR A 75 -5.33 2.49 4.53
CA TYR A 75 -6.72 2.04 4.69
C TYR A 75 -6.84 0.85 5.63
N VAL A 76 -5.95 -0.14 5.51
CA VAL A 76 -5.94 -1.31 6.40
C VAL A 76 -5.69 -0.88 7.84
N MET A 77 -4.71 0.00 8.07
CA MET A 77 -4.40 0.51 9.40
C MET A 77 -5.58 1.25 10.02
N ASP A 78 -6.22 2.15 9.28
CA ASP A 78 -7.38 2.92 9.75
C ASP A 78 -8.56 2.02 10.12
N ILE A 79 -8.91 1.07 9.23
CA ILE A 79 -10.06 0.18 9.45
C ILE A 79 -9.85 -0.75 10.64
N LEU A 80 -8.62 -1.23 10.84
CA LEU A 80 -8.30 -2.16 11.90
C LEU A 80 -7.82 -1.49 13.19
N GLY A 81 -7.69 -0.17 13.21
CA GLY A 81 -7.20 0.60 14.36
C GLY A 81 -5.72 0.30 14.66
N ILE A 82 -4.91 0.05 13.62
CA ILE A 82 -3.47 -0.24 13.76
C ILE A 82 -2.71 1.09 13.76
N ASP A 83 -1.99 1.36 14.85
CA ASP A 83 -1.12 2.53 14.95
C ASP A 83 0.16 2.29 14.12
N GLU A 84 0.57 3.29 13.33
CA GLU A 84 1.77 3.20 12.48
C GLU A 84 3.04 2.88 13.26
N LYS A 85 3.14 3.31 14.53
CA LYS A 85 4.28 2.99 15.41
C LYS A 85 4.45 1.49 15.68
N ASN A 86 3.39 0.70 15.46
CA ASN A 86 3.42 -0.76 15.61
C ASN A 86 3.96 -1.45 14.36
N ILE A 87 4.08 -0.74 13.24
CA ILE A 87 4.66 -1.25 11.99
C ILE A 87 6.18 -1.13 12.07
N GLN A 88 6.83 -2.24 12.40
CA GLN A 88 8.28 -2.28 12.61
C GLN A 88 9.00 -2.72 11.34
N LEU A 89 10.07 -2.00 10.97
CA LEU A 89 10.97 -2.44 9.92
C LEU A 89 11.99 -3.43 10.49
N ASN A 90 12.10 -4.57 9.83
CA ASN A 90 13.14 -5.53 10.15
C ASN A 90 14.42 -5.18 9.36
N THR A 91 15.58 -5.24 10.00
CA THR A 91 16.90 -4.97 9.34
C THR A 91 17.40 -6.15 8.51
N LYS A 92 16.63 -7.22 8.40
CA LYS A 92 17.01 -8.43 7.65
C LYS A 92 17.12 -8.12 6.16
N HIS A 93 18.15 -8.66 5.53
CA HIS A 93 18.30 -8.58 4.09
C HIS A 93 17.08 -9.22 3.40
N MET A 94 16.53 -8.52 2.42
CA MET A 94 15.35 -8.92 1.66
C MET A 94 15.76 -9.30 0.23
N THR A 95 15.06 -10.26 -0.35
CA THR A 95 15.18 -10.68 -1.75
C THR A 95 13.88 -10.42 -2.48
N GLU A 96 13.89 -10.54 -3.80
CA GLU A 96 12.70 -10.41 -4.65
C GLU A 96 11.61 -11.42 -4.26
N ILE A 97 12.02 -12.64 -3.88
CA ILE A 97 11.08 -13.67 -3.42
C ILE A 97 10.45 -13.28 -2.07
N ASP A 98 11.23 -12.69 -1.15
CA ASP A 98 10.69 -12.23 0.13
C ASP A 98 9.62 -11.15 -0.05
N VAL A 99 9.76 -10.28 -1.06
CA VAL A 99 8.75 -9.29 -1.45
C VAL A 99 7.43 -9.97 -1.82
N LEU A 100 7.48 -10.92 -2.75
CA LEU A 100 6.28 -11.65 -3.21
C LEU A 100 5.62 -12.40 -2.06
N VAL A 101 6.42 -13.02 -1.18
CA VAL A 101 5.93 -13.71 0.01
C VAL A 101 5.27 -12.77 1.00
N ALA A 102 5.84 -11.58 1.26
CA ALA A 102 5.29 -10.61 2.19
C ALA A 102 3.93 -10.07 1.72
N LEU A 103 3.81 -9.70 0.44
CA LEU A 103 2.56 -9.25 -0.17
C LEU A 103 1.49 -10.36 -0.11
N SER A 104 1.84 -11.59 -0.47
CA SER A 104 0.93 -12.73 -0.42
C SER A 104 0.45 -13.07 1.01
N LYS A 105 1.30 -12.89 2.02
CA LYS A 105 0.91 -13.08 3.43
C LYS A 105 -0.15 -12.07 3.85
N LEU A 106 0.04 -10.78 3.53
CA LEU A 106 -0.95 -9.76 3.84
C LEU A 106 -2.29 -10.07 3.16
N GLN A 107 -2.31 -10.42 1.87
CA GLN A 107 -3.52 -10.83 1.17
C GLN A 107 -4.25 -11.96 1.89
N PHE A 108 -3.51 -13.01 2.26
CA PHE A 108 -4.09 -14.16 2.97
C PHE A 108 -4.68 -13.77 4.32
N SER A 109 -3.97 -12.97 5.10
CA SER A 109 -4.42 -12.53 6.42
C SER A 109 -5.65 -11.64 6.35
N LEU A 110 -5.70 -10.70 5.39
CA LEU A 110 -6.87 -9.86 5.14
C LEU A 110 -8.08 -10.68 4.69
N ALA A 111 -7.90 -11.58 3.72
CA ALA A 111 -8.97 -12.45 3.25
C ALA A 111 -9.52 -13.37 4.38
N LYS A 112 -8.63 -13.85 5.25
CA LYS A 112 -9.00 -14.65 6.42
C LYS A 112 -9.77 -13.80 7.44
N TYR A 113 -9.32 -12.58 7.71
CA TYR A 113 -9.98 -11.64 8.61
C TYR A 113 -11.39 -11.34 8.11
N MET A 114 -11.54 -10.91 6.86
CA MET A 114 -12.83 -10.56 6.26
C MET A 114 -13.84 -11.71 6.34
N ARG A 115 -13.40 -12.95 6.08
CA ARG A 115 -14.28 -14.11 6.12
C ARG A 115 -14.74 -14.49 7.53
N LYS A 116 -13.98 -14.16 8.55
CA LYS A 116 -14.20 -14.65 9.92
C LYS A 116 -14.54 -13.57 10.94
N ALA A 117 -14.29 -12.30 10.67
CA ALA A 117 -14.33 -11.22 11.65
C ALA A 117 -15.66 -11.08 12.41
N GLU A 118 -16.79 -11.39 11.75
CA GLU A 118 -18.11 -11.31 12.36
C GLU A 118 -18.40 -12.44 13.38
N SER A 119 -17.74 -13.60 13.20
CA SER A 119 -17.95 -14.80 14.02
C SER A 119 -16.91 -15.02 15.11
N LEU A 120 -15.85 -14.18 15.14
CA LEU A 120 -14.76 -14.34 16.09
C LEU A 120 -15.04 -13.68 17.44
N LEU A 121 -14.56 -14.34 18.51
CA LEU A 121 -14.45 -13.72 19.83
C LEU A 121 -13.42 -12.59 19.79
N TRP A 122 -13.56 -11.63 20.70
CA TRP A 122 -12.69 -10.45 20.76
C TRP A 122 -11.18 -10.79 20.80
N GLN A 123 -10.80 -11.82 21.55
CA GLN A 123 -9.40 -12.26 21.66
C GLN A 123 -8.87 -12.81 20.33
N GLU A 124 -9.66 -13.60 19.61
CA GLU A 124 -9.28 -14.17 18.31
C GLU A 124 -9.16 -13.06 17.25
N LYS A 125 -10.08 -12.08 17.30
CA LYS A 125 -10.02 -10.91 16.44
C LYS A 125 -8.73 -10.12 16.64
N ASN A 126 -8.34 -9.86 17.89
CA ASN A 126 -7.09 -9.18 18.21
C ASN A 126 -5.85 -9.94 17.74
N GLN A 127 -5.82 -11.27 17.87
CA GLN A 127 -4.73 -12.09 17.33
C GLN A 127 -4.61 -11.95 15.81
N MET A 128 -5.74 -11.90 15.09
CA MET A 128 -5.72 -11.70 13.64
C MET A 128 -5.24 -10.29 13.27
N VAL A 129 -5.65 -9.25 14.00
CA VAL A 129 -5.16 -7.89 13.80
C VAL A 129 -3.65 -7.80 14.08
N GLN A 130 -3.16 -8.47 15.12
CA GLN A 130 -1.72 -8.56 15.37
C GLN A 130 -0.97 -9.22 14.22
N GLN A 131 -1.47 -10.34 13.68
CA GLN A 131 -0.86 -10.99 12.51
C GLN A 131 -0.85 -10.06 11.30
N ILE A 132 -1.94 -9.33 11.05
CA ILE A 132 -2.00 -8.35 9.96
C ILE A 132 -0.98 -7.22 10.18
N THR A 133 -0.77 -6.79 11.44
CA THR A 133 0.26 -5.77 11.78
C THR A 133 1.68 -6.26 11.44
N GLU A 134 1.96 -7.53 11.73
CA GLU A 134 3.25 -8.16 11.37
C GLU A 134 3.40 -8.26 9.84
N ASP A 135 2.35 -8.67 9.13
CA ASP A 135 2.35 -8.75 7.67
C ASP A 135 2.50 -7.38 7.01
N LEU A 136 1.85 -6.34 7.53
CA LEU A 136 2.05 -4.93 7.10
C LEU A 136 3.50 -4.48 7.28
N SER A 137 4.17 -4.90 8.36
CA SER A 137 5.59 -4.61 8.56
C SER A 137 6.45 -5.22 7.45
N GLY A 138 6.14 -6.46 7.04
CA GLY A 138 6.78 -7.12 5.91
C GLY A 138 6.52 -6.41 4.57
N VAL A 139 5.28 -5.96 4.35
CA VAL A 139 4.92 -5.20 3.13
C VAL A 139 5.63 -3.85 3.11
N LYS A 140 5.61 -3.09 4.19
CA LYS A 140 6.35 -1.81 4.28
C LYS A 140 7.84 -1.98 3.94
N GLN A 141 8.47 -3.04 4.43
CA GLN A 141 9.85 -3.36 4.09
C GLN A 141 10.01 -3.72 2.61
N SER A 142 9.04 -4.45 2.03
CA SER A 142 9.02 -4.79 0.60
C SER A 142 8.95 -3.56 -0.29
N LEU A 143 8.11 -2.58 0.05
CA LEU A 143 8.02 -1.34 -0.72
C LEU A 143 9.34 -0.56 -0.71
N LEU A 144 10.02 -0.50 0.44
CA LEU A 144 11.36 0.11 0.54
C LEU A 144 12.41 -0.67 -0.26
N PHE A 145 12.32 -1.99 -0.27
CA PHE A 145 13.21 -2.83 -1.08
C PHE A 145 12.99 -2.57 -2.57
N ILE A 146 11.74 -2.59 -3.06
CA ILE A 146 11.41 -2.32 -4.47
C ILE A 146 11.91 -0.93 -4.87
N GLN A 147 11.62 0.10 -4.07
CA GLN A 147 12.09 1.46 -4.30
C GLN A 147 13.61 1.50 -4.49
N GLY A 148 14.34 0.83 -3.60
CA GLY A 148 15.81 0.76 -3.67
C GLY A 148 16.32 -0.08 -4.83
N TYR A 149 15.69 -1.20 -5.12
CA TYR A 149 16.03 -2.12 -6.21
C TYR A 149 15.87 -1.46 -7.59
N MET A 150 14.80 -0.72 -7.76
CA MET A 150 14.48 -0.02 -9.00
C MET A 150 15.13 1.36 -9.12
N MET A 151 15.85 1.84 -8.09
CA MET A 151 16.43 3.18 -8.03
C MET A 151 15.43 4.28 -8.35
N MET A 152 14.23 4.21 -7.72
CA MET A 152 13.17 5.17 -7.92
C MET A 152 13.60 6.58 -7.52
N THR A 153 13.46 7.53 -8.43
CA THR A 153 13.75 8.94 -8.20
C THR A 153 12.55 9.67 -7.60
N LYS A 154 12.80 10.85 -7.06
CA LYS A 154 11.75 11.72 -6.52
C LYS A 154 10.74 12.15 -7.59
N GLU A 155 11.21 12.42 -8.80
CA GLU A 155 10.37 12.82 -9.94
C GLU A 155 9.45 11.68 -10.37
N GLU A 156 9.96 10.45 -10.43
CA GLU A 156 9.18 9.25 -10.75
C GLU A 156 8.11 8.99 -9.70
N LEU A 157 8.43 9.16 -8.41
CA LEU A 157 7.46 9.04 -7.32
C LEU A 157 6.34 10.08 -7.44
N PHE A 158 6.68 11.36 -7.63
CA PHE A 158 5.66 12.41 -7.79
C PHE A 158 4.76 12.16 -8.99
N LYS A 159 5.32 11.64 -10.09
CA LYS A 159 4.53 11.28 -11.26
C LYS A 159 3.52 10.18 -10.95
N SER A 160 3.92 9.12 -10.24
CA SER A 160 3.01 8.04 -9.82
C SER A 160 1.92 8.55 -8.87
N ILE A 161 2.27 9.37 -7.88
CA ILE A 161 1.31 9.98 -6.96
C ILE A 161 0.26 10.80 -7.74
N ASN A 162 0.69 11.64 -8.69
CA ASN A 162 -0.24 12.45 -9.48
C ASN A 162 -1.22 11.60 -10.29
N VAL A 163 -0.75 10.50 -10.89
CA VAL A 163 -1.62 9.56 -11.62
C VAL A 163 -2.70 8.99 -10.70
N ILE A 164 -2.32 8.58 -9.48
CA ILE A 164 -3.27 8.03 -8.51
C ILE A 164 -4.26 9.10 -8.04
N MET A 165 -3.79 10.29 -7.73
CA MET A 165 -4.65 11.41 -7.31
C MET A 165 -5.68 11.76 -8.38
N ASP A 166 -5.27 11.80 -9.65
CA ASP A 166 -6.18 12.05 -10.78
C ASP A 166 -7.21 10.93 -10.93
N ARG A 167 -6.80 9.66 -10.79
CA ARG A 167 -7.74 8.51 -10.81
C ARG A 167 -8.76 8.61 -9.68
N GLN A 168 -8.34 8.96 -8.47
CA GLN A 168 -9.25 9.08 -7.31
C GLN A 168 -10.21 10.25 -7.47
N LYS A 169 -9.74 11.40 -7.96
CA LYS A 169 -10.58 12.54 -8.26
C LYS A 169 -11.67 12.16 -9.26
N ASN A 170 -11.30 11.52 -10.36
CA ASN A 170 -12.25 11.08 -11.37
C ASN A 170 -13.25 10.04 -10.84
N ARG A 171 -12.83 9.12 -9.96
CA ARG A 171 -13.75 8.16 -9.30
C ARG A 171 -14.75 8.87 -8.38
N ASN A 172 -14.32 9.90 -7.64
CA ASN A 172 -15.20 10.66 -6.76
C ASN A 172 -16.20 11.52 -7.56
N GLU A 173 -15.77 12.15 -8.65
CA GLU A 173 -16.65 12.90 -9.56
C GLU A 173 -17.70 12.00 -10.23
N LEU A 174 -17.36 10.75 -10.54
CA LEU A 174 -18.28 9.76 -11.10
C LEU A 174 -19.27 9.20 -10.06
N GLN A 175 -18.94 9.25 -8.77
CA GLN A 175 -19.79 8.76 -7.68
C GLN A 175 -20.76 9.82 -7.14
N ASP A 176 -20.50 11.10 -7.40
CA ASP A 176 -21.41 12.21 -7.11
C ASP A 176 -21.69 13.06 -8.37
N PRO A 177 -22.34 12.46 -9.39
CA PRO A 177 -22.62 13.17 -10.63
C PRO A 177 -23.64 14.29 -10.48
N LEU A 178 -24.28 14.45 -9.31
CA LEU A 178 -25.36 15.42 -9.09
C LEU A 178 -25.03 16.47 -8.02
N GLY A 179 -23.86 16.41 -7.35
CA GLY A 179 -23.45 17.41 -6.36
C GLY A 179 -24.46 17.60 -5.22
N LEU A 180 -25.26 16.57 -4.92
CA LEU A 180 -26.21 16.60 -3.82
C LEU A 180 -25.43 16.39 -2.51
N GLN A 181 -24.88 17.48 -1.99
CA GLN A 181 -24.59 17.54 -0.58
C GLN A 181 -25.92 17.34 0.16
N GLU A 182 -26.02 16.26 0.93
CA GLU A 182 -27.10 16.14 1.92
C GLU A 182 -26.89 17.28 2.91
N ASP A 183 -27.74 18.33 2.78
CA ASP A 183 -27.89 19.33 3.81
C ASP A 183 -28.43 18.61 5.04
N THR A 184 -27.53 18.25 5.94
CA THR A 184 -27.87 17.79 7.29
C THR A 184 -28.31 19.01 8.09
N GLU A 185 -29.63 19.22 8.20
CA GLU A 185 -30.25 20.00 9.26
C GLU A 185 -30.06 19.35 10.64
#